data_f856886943d017f80b5a35c4b97d1e37
#
_entry.id   f856886943d017f80b5a35c4b97d1e37
#
_cell.length_a   1.000
_cell.length_b   1.000
_cell.length_c   1.000
_cell.angle_alpha   90.00
_cell.angle_beta   90.00
_cell.angle_gamma   90.00
#
_symmetry.space_group_name_H-M   'P 1'
#
loop_
_entity.id
_entity.type
_entity.pdbx_description
1 polymer ?
#
loop_
_entity_poly.entity_id
_entity_poly.type
_entity_poly.pdbx_seq_one_letter_code
_entity_poly.pdbx_strand_id
1 'polypeptide(L)'
;MPSVLIVDDSAEVRDIVRMFLEAGSEKTGFTVCGEASNGLEAIKQAEVLKPDLVLIDLRMPVMNGIETAAVLKRLLPKTQIVLFSNYTEEIGTKLASTVGIDLVLPKGNLSHMAQRLKALTHRNASNPHENN
;
A
#
# COMPACT_ATOMS: atom_id res chain seq x y z
N MET A 1 -4.55 -15.47 0.46
CA MET A 1 -3.43 -14.52 0.34
C MET A 1 -3.96 -13.10 0.22
N PRO A 2 -3.44 -12.16 1.01
CA PRO A 2 -3.82 -10.77 0.85
C PRO A 2 -3.48 -10.24 -0.54
N SER A 3 -4.39 -9.47 -1.12
CA SER A 3 -4.21 -8.86 -2.43
C SER A 3 -3.66 -7.44 -2.28
N VAL A 4 -2.70 -7.09 -3.13
CA VAL A 4 -2.02 -5.80 -3.10
C VAL A 4 -2.21 -5.06 -4.42
N LEU A 5 -2.62 -3.80 -4.32
CA LEU A 5 -2.60 -2.88 -5.45
C LEU A 5 -1.34 -2.00 -5.32
N ILE A 6 -0.51 -1.99 -6.36
CA ILE A 6 0.74 -1.20 -6.37
C ILE A 6 0.50 0.10 -7.12
N VAL A 7 0.76 1.22 -6.46
CA VAL A 7 0.54 2.55 -7.06
C VAL A 7 1.83 3.35 -7.04
N ASP A 8 2.39 3.60 -8.22
CA ASP A 8 3.63 4.35 -8.41
C ASP A 8 3.67 4.83 -9.85
N ASP A 9 4.11 6.05 -10.09
CA ASP A 9 4.19 6.58 -11.45
C ASP A 9 5.34 5.97 -12.26
N SER A 10 6.27 5.27 -11.61
CA SER A 10 7.38 4.58 -12.27
C SER A 10 7.04 3.12 -12.53
N ALA A 11 6.96 2.74 -13.80
CA ALA A 11 6.73 1.35 -14.18
C ALA A 11 7.85 0.44 -13.69
N GLU A 12 9.09 0.93 -13.67
CA GLU A 12 10.23 0.15 -13.19
C GLU A 12 10.08 -0.18 -11.71
N VAL A 13 9.65 0.79 -10.92
CA VAL A 13 9.44 0.57 -9.48
C VAL A 13 8.31 -0.43 -9.27
N ARG A 14 7.21 -0.31 -10.03
CA ARG A 14 6.11 -1.26 -9.92
C ARG A 14 6.56 -2.69 -10.24
N ASP A 15 7.38 -2.85 -11.29
CA ASP A 15 7.89 -4.17 -11.68
C ASP A 15 8.76 -4.78 -10.57
N ILE A 16 9.66 -3.98 -9.99
CA ILE A 16 10.53 -4.44 -8.91
C ILE A 16 9.73 -4.84 -7.68
N VAL A 17 8.78 -4.01 -7.30
CA VAL A 17 7.93 -4.30 -6.14
C VAL A 17 7.11 -5.57 -6.37
N ARG A 18 6.54 -5.71 -7.56
CA ARG A 18 5.80 -6.92 -7.92
C ARG A 18 6.68 -8.15 -7.79
N MET A 19 7.91 -8.09 -8.30
CA MET A 19 8.84 -9.21 -8.19
C MET A 19 9.09 -9.62 -6.74
N PHE A 20 9.30 -8.64 -5.86
CA PHE A 20 9.53 -8.94 -4.44
C PHE A 20 8.31 -9.53 -3.74
N LEU A 21 7.13 -9.08 -4.11
CA LEU A 21 5.90 -9.59 -3.50
C LEU A 21 5.50 -10.95 -4.03
N GLU A 22 5.75 -11.23 -5.30
CA GLU A 22 5.33 -12.47 -5.94
C GLU A 22 6.41 -13.53 -6.08
N ALA A 23 7.68 -13.15 -6.14
CA ALA A 23 8.80 -14.07 -6.38
C ALA A 23 9.04 -15.08 -5.25
N GLY A 24 8.35 -15.04 -4.22
CA GLY A 24 8.36 -15.98 -3.14
C GLY A 24 7.00 -16.01 -2.51
N SER A 25 5.96 -16.08 -3.35
CA SER A 25 4.58 -15.94 -2.91
C SER A 25 4.22 -16.88 -1.76
N GLU A 26 4.80 -18.07 -1.73
CA GLU A 26 4.61 -19.01 -0.62
C GLU A 26 5.25 -18.47 0.66
N LYS A 27 6.31 -17.66 0.54
CA LYS A 27 7.01 -17.09 1.67
C LYS A 27 6.45 -15.72 2.06
N THR A 28 6.12 -14.88 1.07
CA THR A 28 5.60 -13.55 1.34
C THR A 28 4.10 -13.57 1.66
N GLY A 29 3.37 -14.48 1.02
CA GLY A 29 1.93 -14.59 1.22
C GLY A 29 1.11 -13.52 0.54
N PHE A 30 1.68 -12.77 -0.44
CA PHE A 30 0.95 -11.71 -1.14
C PHE A 30 0.69 -12.05 -2.60
N THR A 31 -0.43 -11.53 -3.11
CA THR A 31 -0.78 -11.58 -4.52
C THR A 31 -0.99 -10.15 -5.02
N VAL A 32 -0.34 -9.78 -6.11
CA VAL A 32 -0.55 -8.45 -6.69
C VAL A 32 -1.78 -8.51 -7.58
N CYS A 33 -2.82 -7.76 -7.23
CA CYS A 33 -4.07 -7.78 -7.97
C CYS A 33 -4.14 -6.72 -9.06
N GLY A 34 -3.26 -5.73 -9.03
CA GLY A 34 -3.25 -4.69 -10.05
C GLY A 34 -2.15 -3.66 -9.81
N GLU A 35 -2.01 -2.75 -10.77
CA GLU A 35 -1.06 -1.65 -10.70
C GLU A 35 -1.74 -0.38 -11.20
N ALA A 36 -1.34 0.76 -10.64
CA ALA A 36 -1.83 2.05 -11.08
C ALA A 36 -0.65 3.02 -11.15
N SER A 37 -0.71 3.96 -12.09
CA SER A 37 0.38 4.92 -12.32
C SER A 37 0.10 6.29 -11.70
N ASN A 38 -1.09 6.50 -11.17
CA ASN A 38 -1.47 7.77 -10.53
C ASN A 38 -2.64 7.54 -9.57
N GLY A 39 -2.96 8.59 -8.81
CA GLY A 39 -3.99 8.47 -7.78
C GLY A 39 -5.40 8.24 -8.33
N LEU A 40 -5.75 8.88 -9.43
CA LEU A 40 -7.08 8.69 -10.02
C LEU A 40 -7.30 7.28 -10.51
N GLU A 41 -6.29 6.73 -11.18
CA GLU A 41 -6.32 5.34 -11.63
C GLU A 41 -6.38 4.38 -10.45
N ALA A 42 -5.63 4.69 -9.39
CA ALA A 42 -5.63 3.87 -8.18
C ALA A 42 -7.02 3.79 -7.55
N ILE A 43 -7.71 4.93 -7.48
CA ILE A 43 -9.06 4.96 -6.90
C ILE A 43 -10.02 4.11 -7.73
N LYS A 44 -9.99 4.26 -9.05
CA LYS A 44 -10.84 3.46 -9.94
C LYS A 44 -10.59 1.97 -9.80
N GLN A 45 -9.31 1.57 -9.81
CA GLN A 45 -8.97 0.15 -9.68
C GLN A 45 -9.32 -0.40 -8.31
N ALA A 46 -9.08 0.37 -7.26
CA ALA A 46 -9.37 -0.08 -5.90
C ALA A 46 -10.87 -0.32 -5.69
N GLU A 47 -11.71 0.51 -6.27
CA GLU A 47 -13.16 0.32 -6.16
C GLU A 47 -13.62 -0.98 -6.82
N VAL A 48 -12.99 -1.36 -7.92
CA VAL A 48 -13.31 -2.60 -8.64
C VAL A 48 -12.68 -3.81 -7.97
N LEU A 49 -11.37 -3.72 -7.66
CA LEU A 49 -10.60 -4.86 -7.18
C LEU A 49 -10.76 -5.10 -5.68
N LYS A 50 -11.07 -4.07 -4.93
CA LYS A 50 -11.19 -4.12 -3.45
C LYS A 50 -10.01 -4.83 -2.82
N PRO A 51 -8.78 -4.29 -3.01
CA PRO A 51 -7.59 -4.93 -2.49
C PRO A 51 -7.56 -4.93 -0.97
N ASP A 52 -6.84 -5.88 -0.41
CA ASP A 52 -6.64 -5.92 1.04
C ASP A 52 -5.66 -4.83 1.48
N LEU A 53 -4.71 -4.50 0.59
CA LEU A 53 -3.66 -3.53 0.87
C LEU A 53 -3.36 -2.73 -0.39
N VAL A 54 -3.13 -1.43 -0.22
CA VAL A 54 -2.66 -0.55 -1.30
C VAL A 54 -1.30 0.00 -0.91
N LEU A 55 -0.31 -0.24 -1.75
CA LEU A 55 1.05 0.25 -1.56
C LEU A 55 1.23 1.44 -2.49
N ILE A 56 1.33 2.64 -1.92
CA ILE A 56 1.28 3.91 -2.66
C ILE A 56 2.56 4.72 -2.51
N ASP A 57 3.09 5.21 -3.63
CA ASP A 57 4.15 6.20 -3.64
C ASP A 57 3.60 7.58 -3.22
N LEU A 58 4.39 8.35 -2.50
CA LEU A 58 4.02 9.69 -2.09
C LEU A 58 3.96 10.66 -3.26
N ARG A 59 5.03 10.71 -4.05
CA ARG A 59 5.19 11.71 -5.10
C ARG A 59 4.70 11.19 -6.45
N MET A 60 3.52 11.64 -6.82
CA MET A 60 2.91 11.33 -8.09
C MET A 60 2.31 12.61 -8.69
N PRO A 61 2.25 12.74 -10.02
CA PRO A 61 1.61 13.91 -10.62
C PRO A 61 0.11 13.93 -10.34
N VAL A 62 -0.47 15.12 -10.36
CA VAL A 62 -1.90 15.39 -10.21
C VAL A 62 -2.40 15.19 -8.78
N MET A 63 -2.22 14.00 -8.22
CA MET A 63 -2.70 13.66 -6.88
C MET A 63 -1.63 12.85 -6.17
N ASN A 64 -1.08 13.35 -5.08
CA ASN A 64 -0.04 12.65 -4.34
C ASN A 64 -0.59 11.48 -3.52
N GLY A 65 0.32 10.68 -2.94
CA GLY A 65 -0.07 9.48 -2.21
C GLY A 65 -0.92 9.76 -0.98
N ILE A 66 -0.70 10.88 -0.30
CA ILE A 66 -1.48 11.23 0.88
C ILE A 66 -2.91 11.59 0.49
N GLU A 67 -3.06 12.39 -0.56
CA GLU A 67 -4.38 12.76 -1.08
C GLU A 67 -5.16 11.54 -1.55
N THR A 68 -4.47 10.64 -2.24
CA THR A 68 -5.05 9.38 -2.71
C THR A 68 -5.48 8.51 -1.54
N ALA A 69 -4.62 8.40 -0.52
CA ALA A 69 -4.91 7.60 0.68
C ALA A 69 -6.15 8.10 1.41
N ALA A 70 -6.29 9.43 1.51
CA ALA A 70 -7.45 10.02 2.17
C ALA A 70 -8.76 9.63 1.48
N VAL A 71 -8.76 9.64 0.15
CA VAL A 71 -9.94 9.22 -0.63
C VAL A 71 -10.19 7.73 -0.46
N LEU A 72 -9.14 6.92 -0.58
CA LEU A 72 -9.28 5.46 -0.46
C LEU A 72 -9.82 5.03 0.90
N LYS A 73 -9.38 5.68 1.97
CA LYS A 73 -9.86 5.34 3.32
C LYS A 73 -11.33 5.67 3.50
N ARG A 74 -11.84 6.70 2.83
CA ARG A 74 -13.27 6.98 2.88
C ARG A 74 -14.09 5.98 2.09
N LEU A 75 -13.59 5.57 0.92
CA LEU A 75 -14.31 4.64 0.05
C LEU A 75 -14.18 3.20 0.52
N LEU A 76 -13.01 2.82 1.02
CA LEU A 76 -12.68 1.46 1.41
C LEU A 76 -12.03 1.45 2.79
N PRO A 77 -12.79 1.68 3.85
CA PRO A 77 -12.20 1.86 5.19
C PRO A 77 -11.47 0.62 5.73
N LYS A 78 -11.75 -0.56 5.21
CA LYS A 78 -11.08 -1.79 5.63
C LYS A 78 -9.79 -2.06 4.89
N THR A 79 -9.57 -1.42 3.75
CA THR A 79 -8.33 -1.58 2.98
C THR A 79 -7.19 -0.91 3.74
N GLN A 80 -6.09 -1.63 3.93
CA GLN A 80 -4.91 -1.06 4.56
C GLN A 80 -4.12 -0.25 3.55
N ILE A 81 -3.66 0.92 3.98
CA ILE A 81 -2.89 1.82 3.12
C ILE A 81 -1.47 1.91 3.65
N VAL A 82 -0.51 1.59 2.79
CA VAL A 82 0.92 1.70 3.10
C VAL A 82 1.55 2.72 2.17
N LEU A 83 2.12 3.75 2.75
CA LEU A 83 2.85 4.75 1.99
C LEU A 83 4.28 4.28 1.80
N PHE A 84 4.76 4.28 0.57
CA PHE A 84 6.04 3.73 0.18
C PHE A 84 6.84 4.80 -0.54
N SER A 85 7.84 5.40 0.15
CA SER A 85 8.50 6.59 -0.39
C SER A 85 9.93 6.73 0.11
N ASN A 86 10.78 7.38 -0.71
CA ASN A 86 12.11 7.78 -0.29
C ASN A 86 12.07 9.01 0.62
N TYR A 87 10.91 9.64 0.76
CA TYR A 87 10.74 10.89 1.50
C TYR A 87 9.96 10.69 2.80
N THR A 88 10.17 9.58 3.46
CA THR A 88 9.42 9.23 4.67
C THR A 88 9.59 10.26 5.79
N GLU A 89 10.73 10.91 5.86
CA GLU A 89 11.00 11.92 6.89
C GLU A 89 10.18 13.20 6.71
N GLU A 90 9.77 13.51 5.48
CA GLU A 90 9.02 14.72 5.17
C GLU A 90 7.55 14.62 5.57
N ILE A 91 7.06 13.42 5.77
CA ILE A 91 5.62 13.20 5.92
C ILE A 91 5.13 13.39 7.34
N GLY A 92 5.93 13.01 8.31
CA GLY A 92 5.51 13.03 9.69
C GLY A 92 4.43 11.99 9.99
N THR A 93 4.65 11.24 11.06
CA THR A 93 3.73 10.18 11.45
C THR A 93 2.34 10.70 11.79
N LYS A 94 2.26 11.94 12.28
CA LYS A 94 0.99 12.55 12.64
C LYS A 94 0.10 12.79 11.42
N LEU A 95 0.67 13.28 10.31
CA LEU A 95 -0.10 13.51 9.10
C LEU A 95 -0.58 12.19 8.49
N ALA A 96 0.31 11.20 8.43
CA ALA A 96 -0.04 9.88 7.94
C ALA A 96 -1.20 9.27 8.75
N SER A 97 -1.10 9.36 10.06
CA SER A 97 -2.14 8.86 10.95
C SER A 97 -3.47 9.58 10.75
N THR A 98 -3.41 10.90 10.54
CA THR A 98 -4.61 11.73 10.36
C THR A 98 -5.43 11.31 9.15
N VAL A 99 -4.78 10.94 8.05
CA VAL A 99 -5.49 10.51 6.84
C VAL A 99 -5.79 9.02 6.80
N GLY A 100 -5.35 8.27 7.81
CA GLY A 100 -5.64 6.85 7.90
C GLY A 100 -4.63 5.94 7.23
N ILE A 101 -3.40 6.43 7.03
CA ILE A 101 -2.32 5.59 6.51
C ILE A 101 -1.87 4.66 7.63
N ASP A 102 -1.84 3.37 7.34
CA ASP A 102 -1.56 2.33 8.33
C ASP A 102 -0.07 2.12 8.56
N LEU A 103 0.76 2.42 7.57
CA LEU A 103 2.21 2.21 7.66
C LEU A 103 2.93 3.08 6.64
N VAL A 104 4.10 3.61 7.03
CA VAL A 104 4.97 4.38 6.12
C VAL A 104 6.30 3.64 6.02
N LEU A 105 6.72 3.29 4.81
CA LEU A 105 7.93 2.53 4.56
C LEU A 105 8.87 3.25 3.58
N PRO A 106 10.18 3.17 3.79
CA PRO A 106 11.16 3.68 2.82
C PRO A 106 11.31 2.71 1.65
N LYS A 107 11.62 3.23 0.47
CA LYS A 107 11.86 2.42 -0.73
C LYS A 107 13.20 1.68 -0.70
N GLY A 108 14.08 2.03 0.21
CA GLY A 108 15.47 1.56 0.17
C GLY A 108 15.72 0.10 0.53
N ASN A 109 14.77 -0.59 1.14
CA ASN A 109 14.97 -1.98 1.56
C ASN A 109 13.72 -2.80 1.28
N LEU A 110 13.70 -3.46 0.12
CA LEU A 110 12.54 -4.22 -0.32
C LEU A 110 12.30 -5.50 0.48
N SER A 111 13.36 -6.13 0.96
CA SER A 111 13.21 -7.30 1.83
C SER A 111 12.53 -6.93 3.15
N HIS A 112 12.94 -5.80 3.70
CA HIS A 112 12.35 -5.27 4.93
C HIS A 112 10.88 -4.89 4.71
N MET A 113 10.58 -4.34 3.54
CA MET A 113 9.22 -3.99 3.15
C MET A 113 8.29 -5.22 3.24
N ALA A 114 8.68 -6.32 2.61
CA ALA A 114 7.85 -7.52 2.60
C ALA A 114 7.58 -8.03 4.02
N GLN A 115 8.57 -8.01 4.89
CA GLN A 115 8.41 -8.40 6.28
C GLN A 115 7.44 -7.49 7.04
N ARG A 116 7.55 -6.18 6.81
CA ARG A 116 6.70 -5.20 7.47
C ARG A 116 5.24 -5.33 7.00
N LEU A 117 5.03 -5.56 5.72
CA LEU A 117 3.70 -5.79 5.18
C LEU A 117 3.08 -7.06 5.75
N LYS A 118 3.87 -8.10 5.86
CA LYS A 118 3.41 -9.36 6.45
C LYS A 118 3.00 -9.18 7.91
N ALA A 119 3.79 -8.44 8.67
CA ALA A 119 3.47 -8.16 10.07
C ALA A 119 2.15 -7.37 10.19
N LEU A 120 1.93 -6.42 9.29
CA LEU A 120 0.72 -5.62 9.28
C LEU A 120 -0.52 -6.46 9.01
N THR A 121 -0.48 -7.32 8.01
CA THR A 121 -1.62 -8.17 7.65
C THR A 121 -1.85 -9.27 8.69
N HIS A 122 -0.81 -9.82 9.28
CA HIS A 122 -0.94 -10.80 10.36
C HIS A 122 -1.60 -10.22 11.60
N ARG A 123 -1.27 -8.97 11.94
CA ARG A 123 -1.86 -8.30 13.09
C ARG A 123 -3.36 -8.23 12.95
N ASN A 124 -3.85 -7.87 11.78
CA ASN A 124 -5.28 -7.79 11.52
C ASN A 124 -5.95 -9.15 11.54
N ALA A 125 -5.30 -10.16 10.99
CA ALA A 125 -5.84 -11.52 10.96
C ALA A 125 -5.91 -12.14 12.35
N SER A 126 -4.96 -11.80 13.25
CA SER A 126 -4.90 -12.37 14.58
C SER A 126 -5.80 -11.67 15.61
N ASN A 127 -6.47 -10.61 15.23
CA ASN A 127 -7.32 -9.83 16.14
C ASN A 127 -8.75 -9.69 15.58
N PRO A 128 -9.53 -10.79 15.61
CA PRO A 128 -10.87 -10.78 15.01
C PRO A 128 -11.85 -9.84 15.70
N HIS A 129 -11.60 -9.43 16.93
CA HIS A 129 -12.47 -8.51 17.65
C HIS A 129 -12.47 -7.10 17.05
N GLU A 130 -11.38 -6.71 16.43
CA GLU A 130 -11.30 -5.42 15.76
C GLU A 130 -12.10 -5.41 14.47
N ASN A 131 -12.42 -6.58 13.93
CA ASN A 131 -13.13 -6.73 12.67
C ASN A 131 -14.64 -6.88 12.88
N ASN A 132 -15.06 -6.90 14.11
CA ASN A 132 -16.46 -6.91 14.47
C ASN A 132 -16.93 -5.48 14.76
#